data_8f569be68d86429e1b1167595a54ecfb
#
_entry.id   8f569be68d86429e1b1167595a54ecfb
#
_cell.length_a   1.000
_cell.length_b   1.000
_cell.length_c   1.000
_cell.angle_alpha   90.00
_cell.angle_beta   90.00
_cell.angle_gamma   90.00
#
_symmetry.space_group_name_H-M   'P 1'
#
loop_
_entity.id
_entity.type
_entity.pdbx_description
1 polymer ?
#
loop_
_entity_poly.entity_id
_entity_poly.type
_entity_poly.pdbx_seq_one_letter_code
_entity_poly.pdbx_strand_id
1 'polypeptide(L)'
;MVEMVDPLTKKFIWSLPGGGIEQKETPLVAAKRELFEETGHEAEDWAFLEQTRYDFGWNGRMVPCLGEWFRARTPNVSDTHTIIDAHVRAWAWIPLGQVSERLAYQPHVRWRTLHHLRDMI
;
A
#
# COMPACT_ATOMS: atom_id res chain seq x y z
N MET A 1 -6.18 0.25 -4.28
CA MET A 1 -6.05 0.33 -2.80
C MET A 1 -6.60 -0.94 -2.18
N VAL A 2 -6.23 -1.20 -0.97
CA VAL A 2 -6.67 -2.39 -0.21
C VAL A 2 -7.41 -1.97 1.05
N GLU A 3 -8.41 -2.75 1.45
CA GLU A 3 -9.12 -2.57 2.71
C GLU A 3 -8.64 -3.63 3.69
N MET A 4 -8.21 -3.19 4.86
CA MET A 4 -7.64 -4.05 5.89
C MET A 4 -8.07 -3.59 7.28
N VAL A 5 -7.79 -4.43 8.28
CA VAL A 5 -8.04 -4.07 9.68
C VAL A 5 -6.84 -3.31 10.22
N ASP A 6 -7.08 -2.12 10.76
CA ASP A 6 -6.06 -1.36 11.47
C ASP A 6 -5.69 -2.13 12.76
N PRO A 7 -4.42 -2.49 12.97
CA PRO A 7 -4.04 -3.27 14.15
C PRO A 7 -4.24 -2.54 15.48
N LEU A 8 -4.26 -1.21 15.48
CA LEU A 8 -4.46 -0.42 16.70
C LEU A 8 -5.93 -0.22 17.04
N THR A 9 -6.73 0.22 16.08
CA THR A 9 -8.13 0.58 16.30
C THR A 9 -9.11 -0.58 16.06
N LYS A 10 -8.66 -1.64 15.38
CA LYS A 10 -9.48 -2.77 14.94
C LYS A 10 -10.59 -2.39 13.95
N LYS A 11 -10.52 -1.20 13.37
CA LYS A 11 -11.45 -0.73 12.35
C LYS A 11 -10.96 -1.09 10.96
N PHE A 12 -11.88 -1.20 10.02
CA PHE A 12 -11.52 -1.35 8.61
C PHE A 12 -11.07 -0.01 8.05
N ILE A 13 -9.90 -0.03 7.40
CA ILE A 13 -9.33 1.16 6.77
C ILE A 13 -8.86 0.83 5.35
N TRP A 14 -8.86 1.84 4.49
CA TRP A 14 -8.26 1.74 3.18
C TRP A 14 -6.81 2.20 3.23
N SER A 15 -5.94 1.47 2.55
CA SER A 15 -4.52 1.78 2.47
C SER A 15 -3.96 1.45 1.10
N LEU A 16 -2.70 1.79 0.89
CA LEU A 16 -1.97 1.35 -0.29
C LEU A 16 -1.53 -0.10 -0.08
N PRO A 17 -1.38 -0.88 -1.17
CA PRO A 17 -0.75 -2.19 -1.08
C PRO A 17 0.68 -2.07 -0.54
N GLY A 18 1.06 -2.96 0.34
CA GLY A 18 2.40 -2.99 0.91
C GLY A 18 2.45 -3.81 2.18
N GLY A 19 3.66 -3.99 2.70
CA GLY A 19 3.89 -4.75 3.90
C GLY A 19 5.37 -4.85 4.22
N GLY A 20 5.71 -5.77 5.11
CA GLY A 20 7.09 -5.99 5.56
C GLY A 20 7.97 -6.63 4.50
N ILE A 21 9.25 -6.28 4.56
CA ILE A 21 10.27 -6.90 3.72
C ILE A 21 10.74 -8.17 4.42
N GLU A 22 10.64 -9.30 3.72
CA GLU A 22 11.11 -10.58 4.26
C GLU A 22 12.63 -10.70 4.11
N GLN A 23 13.21 -11.64 4.88
CA GLN A 23 14.64 -11.91 4.82
C GLN A 23 15.07 -12.22 3.39
N LYS A 24 16.18 -11.60 2.96
CA LYS A 24 16.77 -11.73 1.61
C LYS A 24 15.97 -11.10 0.48
N GLU A 25 14.87 -10.42 0.77
CA GLU A 25 14.18 -9.62 -0.23
C GLU A 25 14.79 -8.22 -0.33
N THR A 26 14.81 -7.67 -1.54
CA THR A 26 14.97 -6.23 -1.72
C THR A 26 13.62 -5.53 -1.50
N PRO A 27 13.60 -4.23 -1.22
CA PRO A 27 12.34 -3.49 -1.13
C PRO A 27 11.45 -3.61 -2.38
N LEU A 28 12.04 -3.61 -3.57
CA LEU A 28 11.29 -3.77 -4.82
C LEU A 28 10.66 -5.16 -4.94
N VAL A 29 11.40 -6.20 -4.59
CA VAL A 29 10.87 -7.58 -4.60
C VAL A 29 9.72 -7.71 -3.60
N ALA A 30 9.87 -7.13 -2.41
CA ALA A 30 8.81 -7.12 -1.41
C ALA A 30 7.56 -6.38 -1.91
N ALA A 31 7.73 -5.21 -2.56
CA ALA A 31 6.61 -4.46 -3.11
C ALA A 31 5.84 -5.24 -4.17
N LYS A 32 6.55 -5.92 -5.06
CA LYS A 32 5.94 -6.78 -6.08
C LYS A 32 5.16 -7.95 -5.47
N ARG A 33 5.76 -8.61 -4.48
CA ARG A 33 5.13 -9.72 -3.76
C ARG A 33 3.86 -9.28 -3.05
N GLU A 34 3.93 -8.18 -2.30
CA GLU A 34 2.79 -7.66 -1.54
C GLU A 34 1.65 -7.23 -2.47
N LEU A 35 1.95 -6.57 -3.58
CA LEU A 35 0.92 -6.21 -4.55
C LEU A 35 0.19 -7.45 -5.05
N PHE A 36 0.91 -8.49 -5.39
CA PHE A 36 0.32 -9.74 -5.88
C PHE A 36 -0.51 -10.45 -4.80
N GLU A 37 0.03 -10.58 -3.58
CA GLU A 37 -0.66 -11.26 -2.48
C GLU A 37 -1.95 -10.52 -2.07
N GLU A 38 -1.93 -9.19 -2.12
CA GLU A 38 -3.05 -8.38 -1.65
C GLU A 38 -4.10 -8.12 -2.73
N THR A 39 -3.72 -8.09 -4.00
CA THR A 39 -4.64 -7.71 -5.09
C THR A 39 -4.68 -8.69 -6.26
N GLY A 40 -3.72 -9.60 -6.35
CA GLY A 40 -3.58 -10.49 -7.50
C GLY A 40 -3.01 -9.82 -8.74
N HIS A 41 -2.65 -8.54 -8.66
CA HIS A 41 -2.11 -7.81 -9.80
C HIS A 41 -0.61 -7.96 -9.92
N GLU A 42 -0.15 -7.98 -11.15
CA GLU A 42 1.26 -7.80 -11.51
C GLU A 42 1.38 -6.47 -12.25
N ALA A 43 2.38 -5.71 -11.89
CA ALA A 43 2.62 -4.39 -12.47
C ALA A 43 3.98 -4.34 -13.17
N GLU A 44 4.15 -3.34 -14.02
CA GLU A 44 5.38 -3.09 -14.76
C GLU A 44 5.81 -1.63 -14.60
N ASP A 45 6.96 -1.29 -15.18
CA ASP A 45 7.50 0.08 -15.13
C ASP A 45 7.68 0.59 -13.69
N TRP A 46 8.19 -0.27 -12.82
CA TRP A 46 8.44 0.08 -11.42
C TRP A 46 9.52 1.15 -11.32
N ALA A 47 9.23 2.18 -10.54
CA ALA A 47 10.18 3.25 -10.25
C ALA A 47 10.17 3.57 -8.77
N PHE A 48 11.36 3.67 -8.17
CA PHE A 48 11.52 4.13 -6.79
C PHE A 48 11.18 5.62 -6.68
N LEU A 49 10.42 5.99 -5.68
CA LEU A 49 10.02 7.38 -5.42
C LEU A 49 10.79 7.99 -4.26
N GLU A 50 10.71 7.38 -3.08
CA GLU A 50 11.37 7.89 -1.88
C GLU A 50 11.39 6.86 -0.76
N GLN A 51 12.19 7.14 0.26
CA GLN A 51 12.18 6.44 1.53
C GLN A 51 11.66 7.39 2.60
N THR A 52 10.73 6.92 3.43
CA THR A 52 10.18 7.70 4.53
C THR A 52 10.32 6.96 5.85
N ARG A 53 10.33 7.70 6.96
CA ARG A 53 10.24 7.11 8.29
C ARG A 53 8.81 7.22 8.77
N TYR A 54 8.33 6.18 9.45
CA TYR A 54 7.01 6.17 10.06
C TYR A 54 7.01 5.25 11.27
N ASP A 55 6.00 5.42 12.12
CA ASP A 55 5.82 4.55 13.28
C ASP A 55 4.69 3.58 12.99
N PHE A 56 4.94 2.29 13.22
CA PHE A 56 3.99 1.22 13.02
C PHE A 56 3.55 0.62 14.35
N GLY A 57 2.24 0.48 14.55
CA GLY A 57 1.68 -0.14 15.74
C GLY A 57 1.79 -1.66 15.68
N TRP A 58 2.52 -2.25 16.62
CA TRP A 58 2.71 -3.69 16.70
C TRP A 58 2.78 -4.13 18.16
N ASN A 59 1.95 -5.12 18.53
CA ASN A 59 1.90 -5.66 19.91
C ASN A 59 1.78 -4.58 20.99
N GLY A 60 0.91 -3.60 20.77
CA GLY A 60 0.68 -2.52 21.73
C GLY A 60 1.78 -1.48 21.80
N ARG A 61 2.74 -1.50 20.90
CA ARG A 61 3.87 -0.54 20.86
C ARG A 61 3.96 0.12 19.50
N MET A 62 4.55 1.32 19.48
CA MET A 62 4.92 2.00 18.24
C MET A 62 6.35 1.62 17.88
N VAL A 63 6.53 1.05 16.70
CA VAL A 63 7.83 0.59 16.20
C VAL A 63 8.28 1.52 15.07
N PRO A 64 9.48 2.14 15.19
CA PRO A 64 10.01 2.95 14.09
C PRO A 64 10.32 2.07 12.87
N CYS A 65 9.85 2.51 11.70
CA CYS A 65 10.03 1.79 10.45
C CYS A 65 10.52 2.71 9.35
N LEU A 66 11.15 2.12 8.34
CA LEU A 66 11.46 2.78 7.07
C LEU A 66 10.53 2.24 6.01
N GLY A 67 9.85 3.13 5.29
CA GLY A 67 9.01 2.77 4.19
C GLY A 67 9.64 3.18 2.85
N GLU A 68 9.64 2.29 1.89
CA GLU A 68 10.07 2.60 0.54
C GLU A 68 8.87 2.68 -0.39
N TRP A 69 8.79 3.76 -1.14
CA TRP A 69 7.68 4.08 -2.01
C TRP A 69 8.05 3.85 -3.46
N PHE A 70 7.16 3.17 -4.16
CA PHE A 70 7.31 2.89 -5.59
C PHE A 70 6.07 3.33 -6.34
N ARG A 71 6.24 3.66 -7.61
CA ARG A 71 5.15 3.72 -8.56
C ARG A 71 5.30 2.59 -9.57
N ALA A 72 4.19 2.13 -10.09
CA ALA A 72 4.17 1.11 -11.11
C ALA A 72 2.91 1.26 -11.96
N ARG A 73 2.88 0.62 -13.10
CA ARG A 73 1.75 0.62 -14.00
C ARG A 73 1.20 -0.78 -14.14
N THR A 74 -0.11 -0.91 -14.09
CA THR A 74 -0.78 -2.18 -14.32
C THR A 74 -1.39 -2.16 -15.71
N PRO A 75 -0.83 -2.93 -16.67
CA PRO A 75 -1.28 -2.86 -18.06
C PRO A 75 -2.71 -3.40 -18.26
N ASN A 76 -3.10 -4.35 -17.42
CA ASN A 76 -4.43 -4.96 -17.51
C ASN A 76 -5.17 -4.75 -16.19
N VAL A 77 -6.19 -3.90 -16.22
CA VAL A 77 -7.07 -3.67 -15.07
C VAL A 77 -8.12 -4.76 -15.05
N SER A 78 -8.24 -5.46 -13.93
CA SER A 78 -9.26 -6.50 -13.72
C SER A 78 -9.88 -6.33 -12.34
N ASP A 79 -11.17 -6.64 -12.23
CA ASP A 79 -11.90 -6.57 -10.97
C ASP A 79 -12.07 -7.94 -10.31
N THR A 80 -11.42 -8.98 -10.84
CA THR A 80 -11.68 -10.37 -10.45
C THR A 80 -10.46 -11.13 -9.94
N HIS A 81 -9.46 -10.45 -9.40
CA HIS A 81 -8.29 -11.11 -8.82
C HIS A 81 -8.58 -11.66 -7.43
N THR A 82 -7.96 -12.80 -7.12
CA THR A 82 -8.08 -13.45 -5.81
C THR A 82 -7.10 -12.85 -4.82
N ILE A 83 -7.60 -12.50 -3.64
CA ILE A 83 -6.77 -12.04 -2.53
C ILE A 83 -6.14 -13.26 -1.87
N ILE A 84 -4.81 -13.26 -1.70
CA ILE A 84 -4.05 -14.32 -1.03
C ILE A 84 -3.77 -13.95 0.43
N ASP A 85 -3.54 -12.67 0.70
CA ASP A 85 -3.23 -12.18 2.04
C ASP A 85 -4.48 -12.20 2.94
N ALA A 86 -4.40 -12.93 4.06
CA ALA A 86 -5.51 -13.07 5.00
C ALA A 86 -5.86 -11.76 5.74
N HIS A 87 -4.97 -10.79 5.77
CA HIS A 87 -5.20 -9.48 6.42
C HIS A 87 -5.93 -8.49 5.53
N VAL A 88 -6.05 -8.78 4.25
CA VAL A 88 -6.74 -7.92 3.29
C VAL A 88 -8.15 -8.44 3.08
N ARG A 89 -9.13 -7.59 3.32
CA ARG A 89 -10.55 -7.91 3.15
C ARG A 89 -11.02 -7.69 1.72
N ALA A 90 -10.53 -6.63 1.07
CA ALA A 90 -10.96 -6.23 -0.25
C ALA A 90 -9.88 -5.39 -0.94
N TRP A 91 -9.98 -5.24 -2.24
CA TRP A 91 -9.18 -4.28 -3.00
C TRP A 91 -10.08 -3.60 -4.04
N ALA A 92 -9.65 -2.43 -4.49
CA ALA A 92 -10.36 -1.70 -5.53
C ALA A 92 -9.44 -0.72 -6.25
N TRP A 93 -9.76 -0.45 -7.50
CA TRP A 93 -9.23 0.69 -8.22
C TRP A 93 -9.96 1.93 -7.74
N ILE A 94 -9.22 2.90 -7.25
CA ILE A 94 -9.80 4.11 -6.66
C ILE A 94 -9.56 5.29 -7.60
N PRO A 95 -10.60 5.99 -8.05
CA PRO A 95 -10.43 7.20 -8.83
C PRO A 95 -9.59 8.23 -8.08
N LEU A 96 -8.74 8.97 -8.80
CA LEU A 96 -7.82 9.93 -8.18
C LEU A 96 -8.53 10.92 -7.24
N GLY A 97 -9.71 11.38 -7.60
CA GLY A 97 -10.47 12.32 -6.77
C GLY A 97 -10.97 11.75 -5.44
N GLN A 98 -10.92 10.44 -5.26
CA GLN A 98 -11.38 9.77 -4.03
C GLN A 98 -10.24 9.29 -3.14
N VAL A 99 -8.99 9.36 -3.60
CA VAL A 99 -7.83 8.84 -2.86
C VAL A 99 -7.66 9.56 -1.53
N SER A 100 -7.78 10.88 -1.52
CA SER A 100 -7.64 11.70 -0.30
C SER A 100 -8.63 11.25 0.79
N GLU A 101 -9.87 11.06 0.43
CA GLU A 101 -10.92 10.63 1.36
C GLU A 101 -10.66 9.22 1.90
N ARG A 102 -10.28 8.29 1.02
CA ARG A 102 -10.00 6.91 1.40
C ARG A 102 -8.82 6.80 2.38
N LEU A 103 -7.84 7.69 2.27
CA LEU A 103 -6.66 7.70 3.13
C LEU A 103 -6.79 8.62 4.35
N ALA A 104 -7.98 9.13 4.64
CA ALA A 104 -8.19 10.10 5.73
C ALA A 104 -7.78 9.57 7.11
N TYR A 105 -7.84 8.26 7.32
CA TYR A 105 -7.46 7.63 8.59
C TYR A 105 -5.96 7.42 8.75
N GLN A 106 -5.19 7.69 7.71
CA GLN A 106 -3.73 7.58 7.71
C GLN A 106 -3.11 8.86 7.16
N PRO A 107 -3.07 9.94 7.95
CA PRO A 107 -2.62 11.26 7.45
C PRO A 107 -1.24 11.24 6.81
N HIS A 108 -0.31 10.47 7.40
CA HIS A 108 1.05 10.33 6.87
C HIS A 108 1.05 9.71 5.46
N VAL A 109 0.36 8.59 5.30
CA VAL A 109 0.25 7.91 4.01
C VAL A 109 -0.49 8.79 3.00
N ARG A 110 -1.58 9.42 3.42
CA ARG A 110 -2.37 10.33 2.59
C ARG A 110 -1.52 11.46 2.02
N TRP A 111 -0.76 12.13 2.88
CA TRP A 111 0.05 13.27 2.50
C TRP A 111 1.10 12.90 1.45
N ARG A 112 1.82 11.81 1.68
CA ARG A 112 2.85 11.35 0.73
C ARG A 112 2.24 10.85 -0.57
N THR A 113 1.14 10.14 -0.50
CA THR A 113 0.43 9.65 -1.70
C THR A 113 -0.01 10.81 -2.58
N LEU A 114 -0.65 11.82 -2.01
CA LEU A 114 -1.11 12.97 -2.77
C LEU A 114 0.06 13.75 -3.39
N HIS A 115 1.17 13.85 -2.68
CA HIS A 115 2.38 14.48 -3.20
C HIS A 115 2.87 13.78 -4.47
N HIS A 116 2.98 12.46 -4.44
CA HIS A 116 3.45 11.70 -5.60
C HIS A 116 2.43 11.69 -6.74
N LEU A 117 1.15 11.60 -6.44
CA LEU A 117 0.11 11.65 -7.48
C LEU A 117 0.11 12.98 -8.24
N ARG A 118 0.44 14.06 -7.59
CA ARG A 118 0.54 15.38 -8.23
C ARG A 118 1.60 15.37 -9.33
N ASP A 119 2.71 14.67 -9.12
CA ASP A 119 3.80 14.59 -10.08
C ASP A 119 3.52 13.64 -11.24
N MET A 120 2.48 12.82 -11.13
CA MET A 120 2.09 11.83 -12.15
C MET A 120 1.00 12.34 -13.12
N ILE A 121 0.41 13.47 -12.82
CA ILE A 121 -0.73 14.02 -13.60
C ILE A 121 -0.25 15.02 -14.64
#